data_3d41e78d662aac4c4d3b624105870692
#
_entry.id   3d41e78d662aac4c4d3b624105870692
#
_cell.length_a   1.000
_cell.length_b   1.000
_cell.length_c   1.000
_cell.angle_alpha   90.00
_cell.angle_beta   90.00
_cell.angle_gamma   90.00
#
_symmetry.space_group_name_H-M   'P 1'
#
loop_
_entity.id
_entity.type
_entity.pdbx_description
1 polymer ?
#
loop_
_entity_poly.entity_id
_entity_poly.type
_entity_poly.pdbx_seq_one_letter_code
_entity_poly.pdbx_strand_id
1 'polypeptide(L)'
;MGAVAKSFDNEYWRTLREGYGEYQTKAAAAGCNITIDVTSAQGENDEQGQLSIVKDMINKKYTGLLLSPISDGNLTPGVEDAKKAGIPVINVNDGLIANADSFVGPKADQNGELAAEWIADKLGGKGKVAIVIGMPKAFAARQRTEGFENWMAANAKDIEIVAKQNADWDRQKSKDLADTWLKQYPDLNAIFCNNDTMALGVVEAVKSSGKDILVVGVDGIGEAYDSIRRGELDATIDSFPFYKAQIAGEVMLRRLGGQEIPRVLWTPQALIDSENVDKPAEEIIGWTDPVYAK
;
A
#
# COMPACT_ATOMS: atom_id res chain seq x y z
N MET A 1 15.73 3.32 -16.28
CA MET A 1 15.47 2.57 -15.03
C MET A 1 14.27 1.67 -15.24
N GLY A 2 14.16 0.56 -14.49
CA GLY A 2 13.00 -0.32 -14.52
C GLY A 2 12.26 -0.27 -13.18
N ALA A 3 10.93 -0.27 -13.22
CA ALA A 3 10.09 -0.40 -12.05
C ALA A 3 9.17 -1.61 -12.19
N VAL A 4 9.05 -2.43 -11.13
CA VAL A 4 8.25 -3.64 -11.17
C VAL A 4 7.24 -3.60 -10.02
N ALA A 5 5.97 -3.45 -10.38
CA ALA A 5 4.82 -3.50 -9.48
C ALA A 5 4.33 -4.95 -9.27
N LYS A 6 3.35 -5.16 -8.37
CA LYS A 6 2.75 -6.47 -8.19
C LYS A 6 1.79 -6.81 -9.34
N SER A 7 0.70 -6.04 -9.49
CA SER A 7 -0.27 -6.23 -10.58
C SER A 7 -1.03 -4.94 -10.86
N PHE A 8 -1.24 -4.64 -12.14
CA PHE A 8 -2.07 -3.49 -12.55
C PHE A 8 -3.58 -3.76 -12.48
N ASP A 9 -4.01 -4.96 -12.07
CA ASP A 9 -5.42 -5.20 -11.75
C ASP A 9 -5.89 -4.35 -10.56
N ASN A 10 -4.99 -4.10 -9.59
CA ASN A 10 -5.24 -3.23 -8.46
C ASN A 10 -4.90 -1.76 -8.82
N GLU A 11 -5.83 -0.84 -8.53
CA GLU A 11 -5.69 0.59 -8.80
C GLU A 11 -4.45 1.20 -8.12
N TYR A 12 -4.12 0.76 -6.92
CA TYR A 12 -2.94 1.22 -6.19
C TYR A 12 -1.66 1.19 -7.05
N TRP A 13 -1.42 0.10 -7.78
CA TRP A 13 -0.24 -0.07 -8.61
C TRP A 13 -0.30 0.75 -9.89
N ARG A 14 -1.51 1.05 -10.40
CA ARG A 14 -1.70 1.99 -11.52
C ARG A 14 -1.35 3.41 -11.10
N THR A 15 -1.82 3.84 -9.92
CA THR A 15 -1.50 5.16 -9.35
C THR A 15 0.00 5.31 -9.05
N LEU A 16 0.66 4.25 -8.55
CA LEU A 16 2.12 4.23 -8.39
C LEU A 16 2.83 4.43 -9.74
N ARG A 17 2.38 3.75 -10.80
CA ARG A 17 2.91 3.92 -12.16
C ARG A 17 2.76 5.35 -12.67
N GLU A 18 1.60 5.97 -12.44
CA GLU A 18 1.37 7.38 -12.80
C GLU A 18 2.34 8.32 -12.08
N GLY A 19 2.60 8.07 -10.80
CA GLY A 19 3.59 8.83 -10.03
C GLY A 19 5.01 8.73 -10.59
N TYR A 20 5.42 7.57 -11.13
CA TYR A 20 6.70 7.45 -11.85
C TYR A 20 6.70 8.26 -13.16
N GLY A 21 5.59 8.28 -13.89
CA GLY A 21 5.42 9.09 -15.09
C GLY A 21 5.51 10.58 -14.80
N GLU A 22 4.88 11.03 -13.73
CA GLU A 22 4.96 12.41 -13.27
C GLU A 22 6.40 12.79 -12.86
N TYR A 23 7.05 11.92 -12.08
CA TYR A 23 8.45 12.13 -11.71
C TYR A 23 9.37 12.27 -12.96
N GLN A 24 9.19 11.39 -13.96
CA GLN A 24 9.94 11.47 -15.20
C GLN A 24 9.70 12.81 -15.92
N THR A 25 8.47 13.29 -15.98
CA THR A 25 8.09 14.57 -16.62
C THR A 25 8.74 15.74 -15.89
N LYS A 26 8.66 15.78 -14.57
CA LYS A 26 9.26 16.84 -13.75
C LYS A 26 10.79 16.82 -13.82
N ALA A 27 11.41 15.65 -13.80
CA ALA A 27 12.86 15.50 -13.96
C ALA A 27 13.33 16.02 -15.31
N ALA A 28 12.63 15.71 -16.40
CA ALA A 28 12.93 16.22 -17.72
C ALA A 28 12.81 17.75 -17.79
N ALA A 29 11.79 18.33 -17.20
CA ALA A 29 11.63 19.79 -17.11
C ALA A 29 12.77 20.45 -16.33
N ALA A 30 13.36 19.75 -15.35
CA ALA A 30 14.54 20.18 -14.60
C ALA A 30 15.88 19.91 -15.32
N GLY A 31 15.85 19.37 -16.53
CA GLY A 31 17.03 19.05 -17.34
C GLY A 31 17.64 17.66 -17.10
N CYS A 32 16.96 16.81 -16.30
CA CYS A 32 17.36 15.42 -16.07
C CYS A 32 16.58 14.48 -16.98
N ASN A 33 17.19 14.03 -18.09
CA ASN A 33 16.57 13.09 -19.01
C ASN A 33 16.66 11.65 -18.46
N ILE A 34 15.58 11.18 -17.84
CA ILE A 34 15.43 9.83 -17.31
C ILE A 34 14.26 9.13 -17.99
N THR A 35 14.31 7.80 -18.04
CA THR A 35 13.19 6.95 -18.44
C THR A 35 12.97 5.91 -17.37
N ILE A 36 11.71 5.73 -16.95
CA ILE A 36 11.29 4.70 -16.00
C ILE A 36 10.26 3.81 -16.71
N ASP A 37 10.66 2.63 -17.11
CA ASP A 37 9.76 1.62 -17.68
C ASP A 37 9.06 0.87 -16.54
N VAL A 38 7.76 1.04 -16.41
CA VAL A 38 6.98 0.44 -15.35
C VAL A 38 6.19 -0.74 -15.87
N THR A 39 6.37 -1.90 -15.26
CA THR A 39 5.66 -3.14 -15.60
C THR A 39 5.19 -3.85 -14.35
N SER A 40 4.37 -4.89 -14.50
CA SER A 40 3.87 -5.71 -13.39
C SER A 40 3.84 -7.19 -13.78
N ALA A 41 3.77 -8.06 -12.77
CA ALA A 41 3.34 -9.44 -12.95
C ALA A 41 1.87 -9.50 -13.42
N GLN A 42 1.39 -10.70 -13.78
CA GLN A 42 0.02 -10.90 -14.26
C GLN A 42 -1.03 -10.85 -13.13
N GLY A 43 -0.59 -11.04 -11.88
CA GLY A 43 -1.44 -10.97 -10.69
C GLY A 43 -0.61 -10.83 -9.42
N GLU A 44 -1.24 -10.45 -8.31
CA GLU A 44 -0.56 -10.27 -7.02
C GLU A 44 -0.07 -11.59 -6.38
N ASN A 45 -0.23 -12.72 -7.06
CA ASN A 45 0.30 -14.04 -6.69
C ASN A 45 1.32 -14.61 -7.68
N ASP A 46 1.61 -13.90 -8.79
CA ASP A 46 2.54 -14.35 -9.85
C ASP A 46 4.00 -13.99 -9.51
N GLU A 47 4.56 -14.65 -8.48
CA GLU A 47 5.94 -14.43 -8.03
C GLU A 47 6.98 -14.79 -9.09
N GLN A 48 6.73 -15.84 -9.87
CA GLN A 48 7.64 -16.30 -10.92
C GLN A 48 7.66 -15.35 -12.12
N GLY A 49 6.50 -14.86 -12.53
CA GLY A 49 6.39 -13.84 -13.57
C GLY A 49 7.12 -12.56 -13.14
N GLN A 50 6.92 -12.12 -11.87
CA GLN A 50 7.60 -10.95 -11.34
C GLN A 50 9.13 -11.11 -11.36
N LEU A 51 9.66 -12.26 -10.92
CA LEU A 51 11.09 -12.55 -10.95
C LEU A 51 11.64 -12.60 -12.39
N SER A 52 10.87 -13.15 -13.32
CA SER A 52 11.26 -13.22 -14.74
C SER A 52 11.41 -11.83 -15.35
N ILE A 53 10.50 -10.90 -15.01
CA ILE A 53 10.57 -9.50 -15.44
C ILE A 53 11.84 -8.84 -14.91
N VAL A 54 12.18 -9.03 -13.63
CA VAL A 54 13.41 -8.47 -13.06
C VAL A 54 14.66 -8.99 -13.79
N LYS A 55 14.73 -10.29 -14.07
CA LYS A 55 15.84 -10.89 -14.83
C LYS A 55 15.93 -10.35 -16.26
N ASP A 56 14.80 -10.15 -16.92
CA ASP A 56 14.77 -9.54 -18.25
C ASP A 56 15.30 -8.10 -18.25
N MET A 57 14.93 -7.29 -17.24
CA MET A 57 15.46 -5.93 -17.07
C MET A 57 16.97 -5.92 -16.83
N ILE A 58 17.50 -6.87 -16.05
CA ILE A 58 18.94 -7.03 -15.86
C ILE A 58 19.64 -7.35 -17.19
N ASN A 59 19.11 -8.32 -17.95
CA ASN A 59 19.64 -8.70 -19.26
C ASN A 59 19.63 -7.54 -20.27
N LYS A 60 18.61 -6.68 -20.20
CA LYS A 60 18.48 -5.45 -21.00
C LYS A 60 19.35 -4.30 -20.46
N LYS A 61 20.12 -4.52 -19.41
CA LYS A 61 21.07 -3.55 -18.82
C LYS A 61 20.41 -2.26 -18.33
N TYR A 62 19.28 -2.37 -17.68
CA TYR A 62 18.70 -1.22 -16.98
C TYR A 62 19.69 -0.65 -15.96
N THR A 63 19.72 0.66 -15.80
CA THR A 63 20.69 1.35 -14.94
C THR A 63 20.33 1.30 -13.46
N GLY A 64 19.07 1.01 -13.12
CA GLY A 64 18.58 0.88 -11.74
C GLY A 64 17.21 0.22 -11.73
N LEU A 65 16.86 -0.44 -10.61
CA LEU A 65 15.61 -1.17 -10.43
C LEU A 65 14.84 -0.69 -9.21
N LEU A 66 13.55 -0.42 -9.39
CA LEU A 66 12.57 -0.02 -8.37
C LEU A 66 11.58 -1.18 -8.19
N LEU A 67 11.68 -1.92 -7.10
CA LEU A 67 11.01 -3.22 -6.96
C LEU A 67 10.01 -3.24 -5.82
N SER A 68 8.77 -3.63 -6.12
CA SER A 68 7.69 -3.87 -5.14
C SER A 68 7.40 -5.38 -5.09
N PRO A 69 8.03 -6.17 -4.20
CA PRO A 69 7.93 -7.62 -4.19
C PRO A 69 6.52 -8.09 -3.78
N ILE A 70 6.07 -9.20 -4.35
CA ILE A 70 4.79 -9.85 -4.01
C ILE A 70 4.84 -10.45 -2.61
N SER A 71 5.97 -11.07 -2.26
CA SER A 71 6.21 -11.66 -0.94
C SER A 71 7.64 -11.38 -0.47
N ASP A 72 7.90 -11.60 0.82
CA ASP A 72 9.25 -11.52 1.33
C ASP A 72 10.15 -12.55 0.64
N GLY A 73 11.20 -12.06 0.03
CA GLY A 73 12.22 -12.89 -0.60
C GLY A 73 11.94 -13.41 -2.01
N ASN A 74 10.72 -13.23 -2.60
CA ASN A 74 10.47 -13.71 -3.97
C ASN A 74 11.41 -13.10 -5.02
N LEU A 75 11.88 -11.87 -4.80
CA LEU A 75 12.81 -11.18 -5.70
C LEU A 75 14.29 -11.28 -5.26
N THR A 76 14.60 -11.95 -4.16
CA THR A 76 15.97 -12.08 -3.66
C THR A 76 16.95 -12.59 -4.73
N PRO A 77 16.65 -13.66 -5.52
CA PRO A 77 17.57 -14.11 -6.57
C PRO A 77 17.82 -13.04 -7.65
N GLY A 78 16.78 -12.30 -8.04
CA GLY A 78 16.90 -11.21 -9.01
C GLY A 78 17.74 -10.06 -8.48
N VAL A 79 17.61 -9.72 -7.20
CA VAL A 79 18.41 -8.66 -6.56
C VAL A 79 19.88 -9.06 -6.45
N GLU A 80 20.18 -10.33 -6.15
CA GLU A 80 21.54 -10.85 -6.17
C GLU A 80 22.18 -10.76 -7.56
N ASP A 81 21.43 -11.08 -8.61
CA ASP A 81 21.89 -10.97 -9.98
C ASP A 81 22.08 -9.49 -10.40
N ALA A 82 21.17 -8.59 -10.01
CA ALA A 82 21.32 -7.15 -10.22
C ALA A 82 22.60 -6.60 -9.57
N LYS A 83 22.88 -7.00 -8.32
CA LYS A 83 24.11 -6.61 -7.62
C LYS A 83 25.37 -7.08 -8.32
N LYS A 84 25.42 -8.34 -8.78
CA LYS A 84 26.55 -8.87 -9.57
C LYS A 84 26.77 -8.07 -10.85
N ALA A 85 25.66 -7.55 -11.43
CA ALA A 85 25.70 -6.70 -12.62
C ALA A 85 26.01 -5.21 -12.31
N GLY A 86 26.17 -4.83 -11.04
CA GLY A 86 26.39 -3.44 -10.62
C GLY A 86 25.16 -2.54 -10.72
N ILE A 87 23.95 -3.13 -10.78
CA ILE A 87 22.68 -2.40 -10.91
C ILE A 87 22.12 -2.14 -9.52
N PRO A 88 21.95 -0.88 -9.09
CA PRO A 88 21.34 -0.55 -7.80
C PRO A 88 19.85 -0.90 -7.75
N VAL A 89 19.38 -1.27 -6.57
CA VAL A 89 17.99 -1.69 -6.33
C VAL A 89 17.40 -0.92 -5.18
N ILE A 90 16.25 -0.27 -5.42
CA ILE A 90 15.41 0.32 -4.38
C ILE A 90 14.19 -0.58 -4.19
N ASN A 91 13.97 -1.04 -2.97
CA ASN A 91 12.75 -1.72 -2.54
C ASN A 91 11.66 -0.68 -2.30
N VAL A 92 10.53 -0.81 -2.97
CA VAL A 92 9.45 0.19 -2.92
C VAL A 92 8.19 -0.41 -2.32
N ASN A 93 7.60 0.30 -1.40
CA ASN A 93 6.29 0.09 -0.78
C ASN A 93 6.18 -1.15 0.12
N ASP A 94 6.34 -2.34 -0.39
CA ASP A 94 5.95 -3.58 0.29
C ASP A 94 7.04 -4.65 0.20
N GLY A 95 6.94 -5.62 1.11
CA GLY A 95 7.90 -6.69 1.27
C GLY A 95 9.29 -6.21 1.72
N LEU A 96 10.10 -7.14 2.15
CA LEU A 96 11.47 -6.85 2.52
C LEU A 96 12.44 -7.53 1.56
N ILE A 97 13.23 -6.73 0.87
CA ILE A 97 14.37 -7.20 0.09
C ILE A 97 15.63 -6.88 0.88
N ALA A 98 16.12 -7.85 1.62
CA ALA A 98 17.23 -7.65 2.59
C ALA A 98 18.47 -6.99 1.99
N ASN A 99 18.74 -7.26 0.74
CA ASN A 99 19.93 -6.79 0.03
C ASN A 99 19.69 -5.59 -0.91
N ALA A 100 18.51 -4.96 -0.94
CA ALA A 100 18.28 -3.72 -1.69
C ALA A 100 19.16 -2.57 -1.14
N ASP A 101 19.47 -1.58 -1.93
CA ASP A 101 20.28 -0.42 -1.50
C ASP A 101 19.50 0.46 -0.51
N SER A 102 18.18 0.61 -0.70
CA SER A 102 17.27 1.34 0.18
C SER A 102 15.88 0.73 0.16
N PHE A 103 15.12 0.97 1.22
CA PHE A 103 13.66 0.80 1.28
C PHE A 103 13.00 2.17 1.24
N VAL A 104 12.00 2.34 0.38
CA VAL A 104 11.16 3.54 0.28
C VAL A 104 9.70 3.12 0.38
N GLY A 105 9.05 3.40 1.49
CA GLY A 105 7.69 2.94 1.73
C GLY A 105 7.08 3.43 3.04
N PRO A 106 5.80 3.13 3.30
CA PRO A 106 5.14 3.49 4.55
C PRO A 106 5.60 2.59 5.71
N LYS A 107 5.34 3.03 6.93
CA LYS A 107 5.33 2.13 8.09
C LYS A 107 4.03 1.34 8.05
N ALA A 108 4.09 0.10 7.59
CA ALA A 108 2.89 -0.69 7.37
C ALA A 108 2.13 -1.05 8.67
N ASP A 109 2.82 -1.20 9.79
CA ASP A 109 2.23 -1.33 11.13
C ASP A 109 1.43 -0.10 11.52
N GLN A 110 1.96 1.10 11.27
CA GLN A 110 1.28 2.36 11.56
C GLN A 110 -0.03 2.53 10.75
N ASN A 111 -0.15 1.92 9.56
CA ASN A 111 -1.44 1.92 8.84
C ASN A 111 -2.53 1.19 9.66
N GLY A 112 -2.18 0.07 10.29
CA GLY A 112 -3.08 -0.64 11.19
C GLY A 112 -3.39 0.14 12.46
N GLU A 113 -2.37 0.79 13.06
CA GLU A 113 -2.54 1.63 14.26
C GLU A 113 -3.50 2.79 13.99
N LEU A 114 -3.34 3.53 12.90
CA LEU A 114 -4.23 4.64 12.52
C LEU A 114 -5.68 4.19 12.31
N ALA A 115 -5.90 3.03 11.69
CA ALA A 115 -7.22 2.46 11.52
C ALA A 115 -7.84 2.06 12.86
N ALA A 116 -7.03 1.46 13.77
CA ALA A 116 -7.46 1.07 15.09
C ALA A 116 -7.85 2.27 15.95
N GLU A 117 -7.01 3.32 15.96
CA GLU A 117 -7.26 4.56 16.68
C GLU A 117 -8.56 5.21 16.23
N TRP A 118 -8.76 5.36 14.93
CA TRP A 118 -9.96 5.97 14.37
C TRP A 118 -11.23 5.17 14.70
N ILE A 119 -11.19 3.82 14.53
CA ILE A 119 -12.33 2.96 14.89
C ILE A 119 -12.65 3.05 16.38
N ALA A 120 -11.62 3.03 17.24
CA ALA A 120 -11.82 3.12 18.69
C ALA A 120 -12.43 4.45 19.08
N ASP A 121 -12.00 5.56 18.48
CA ASP A 121 -12.57 6.89 18.72
C ASP A 121 -14.04 6.94 18.30
N LYS A 122 -14.37 6.50 17.07
CA LYS A 122 -15.75 6.49 16.56
C LYS A 122 -16.68 5.59 17.37
N LEU A 123 -16.17 4.49 17.94
CA LEU A 123 -16.94 3.58 18.80
C LEU A 123 -16.97 4.00 20.28
N GLY A 124 -16.28 5.08 20.66
CA GLY A 124 -16.17 5.50 22.06
C GLY A 124 -15.45 4.46 22.94
N GLY A 125 -14.50 3.72 22.38
CA GLY A 125 -13.65 2.76 23.05
C GLY A 125 -14.28 1.41 23.37
N LYS A 126 -15.49 1.09 22.88
CA LYS A 126 -16.20 -0.16 23.18
C LYS A 126 -16.94 -0.70 21.98
N GLY A 127 -16.87 -2.01 21.75
CA GLY A 127 -17.62 -2.66 20.66
C GLY A 127 -16.98 -3.94 20.16
N LYS A 128 -17.45 -4.41 19.00
CA LYS A 128 -16.95 -5.61 18.32
C LYS A 128 -16.46 -5.26 16.94
N VAL A 129 -15.26 -5.70 16.60
CA VAL A 129 -14.63 -5.45 15.31
C VAL A 129 -14.19 -6.76 14.65
N ALA A 130 -14.13 -6.75 13.32
CA ALA A 130 -13.57 -7.86 12.54
C ALA A 130 -12.44 -7.34 11.63
N ILE A 131 -11.53 -8.25 11.21
CA ILE A 131 -10.38 -7.91 10.36
C ILE A 131 -10.40 -8.77 9.10
N VAL A 132 -10.48 -8.11 7.93
CA VAL A 132 -10.27 -8.75 6.63
C VAL A 132 -8.79 -8.61 6.25
N ILE A 133 -8.09 -9.74 6.20
CA ILE A 133 -6.64 -9.80 6.01
C ILE A 133 -6.32 -10.03 4.52
N GLY A 134 -5.26 -9.39 4.04
CA GLY A 134 -4.71 -9.65 2.71
C GLY A 134 -4.04 -11.01 2.58
N MET A 135 -3.17 -11.19 1.57
CA MET A 135 -2.41 -12.44 1.42
C MET A 135 -1.47 -12.68 2.60
N PRO A 136 -1.48 -13.86 3.22
CA PRO A 136 -0.64 -14.15 4.41
C PRO A 136 0.86 -13.99 4.18
N LYS A 137 1.33 -14.23 2.94
CA LYS A 137 2.73 -14.08 2.53
C LYS A 137 3.15 -12.64 2.30
N ALA A 138 2.21 -11.70 2.18
CA ALA A 138 2.52 -10.30 1.97
C ALA A 138 2.91 -9.63 3.29
N PHE A 139 4.02 -8.90 3.28
CA PHE A 139 4.52 -8.16 4.45
C PHE A 139 3.47 -7.16 4.97
N ALA A 140 2.88 -6.36 4.07
CA ALA A 140 1.88 -5.37 4.44
C ALA A 140 0.65 -6.00 5.14
N ALA A 141 0.17 -7.17 4.70
CA ALA A 141 -0.97 -7.83 5.33
C ALA A 141 -0.70 -8.18 6.79
N ARG A 142 0.50 -8.73 7.08
CA ARG A 142 0.91 -9.06 8.45
C ARG A 142 1.08 -7.82 9.30
N GLN A 143 1.82 -6.83 8.82
CA GLN A 143 2.13 -5.63 9.60
C GLN A 143 0.90 -4.76 9.85
N ARG A 144 0.02 -4.57 8.86
CA ARG A 144 -1.25 -3.84 9.04
C ARG A 144 -2.13 -4.52 10.09
N THR A 145 -2.21 -5.85 10.05
CA THR A 145 -2.98 -6.63 11.04
C THR A 145 -2.35 -6.55 12.43
N GLU A 146 -1.05 -6.76 12.55
CA GLU A 146 -0.32 -6.68 13.83
C GLU A 146 -0.40 -5.29 14.45
N GLY A 147 -0.24 -4.23 13.64
CA GLY A 147 -0.37 -2.85 14.10
C GLY A 147 -1.76 -2.57 14.67
N PHE A 148 -2.81 -3.00 13.98
CA PHE A 148 -4.19 -2.88 14.44
C PHE A 148 -4.42 -3.62 15.76
N GLU A 149 -4.05 -4.90 15.83
CA GLU A 149 -4.23 -5.75 17.01
C GLU A 149 -3.46 -5.22 18.22
N ASN A 150 -2.20 -4.83 18.02
CA ASN A 150 -1.34 -4.32 19.09
C ASN A 150 -1.87 -2.98 19.65
N TRP A 151 -2.31 -2.09 18.77
CA TRP A 151 -2.88 -0.82 19.19
C TRP A 151 -4.17 -1.02 20.01
N MET A 152 -5.10 -1.87 19.51
CA MET A 152 -6.34 -2.20 20.22
C MET A 152 -6.07 -2.81 21.60
N ALA A 153 -5.17 -3.77 21.68
CA ALA A 153 -4.79 -4.43 22.93
C ALA A 153 -4.20 -3.46 23.98
N ALA A 154 -3.47 -2.46 23.50
CA ALA A 154 -2.85 -1.47 24.38
C ALA A 154 -3.82 -0.37 24.83
N ASN A 155 -4.71 0.11 23.93
CA ASN A 155 -5.43 1.37 24.12
C ASN A 155 -6.96 1.21 24.21
N ALA A 156 -7.57 0.13 23.69
CA ALA A 156 -9.02 -0.03 23.59
C ALA A 156 -9.47 -1.44 24.00
N LYS A 157 -9.21 -1.81 25.25
CA LYS A 157 -9.44 -3.17 25.80
C LYS A 157 -10.89 -3.62 25.81
N ASP A 158 -11.85 -2.69 25.74
CA ASP A 158 -13.30 -2.99 25.69
C ASP A 158 -13.78 -3.15 24.22
N ILE A 159 -12.88 -3.07 23.24
CA ILE A 159 -13.16 -3.46 21.87
C ILE A 159 -12.67 -4.90 21.65
N GLU A 160 -13.60 -5.78 21.32
CA GLU A 160 -13.34 -7.20 21.06
C GLU A 160 -13.11 -7.45 19.55
N ILE A 161 -12.01 -8.09 19.19
CA ILE A 161 -11.78 -8.59 17.82
C ILE A 161 -12.44 -9.97 17.72
N VAL A 162 -13.66 -10.03 17.16
CA VAL A 162 -14.51 -11.24 17.13
C VAL A 162 -14.19 -12.17 15.95
N ALA A 163 -13.60 -11.65 14.89
CA ALA A 163 -13.22 -12.43 13.70
C ALA A 163 -12.03 -11.82 12.97
N LYS A 164 -11.21 -12.68 12.39
CA LYS A 164 -10.18 -12.30 11.42
C LYS A 164 -9.96 -13.42 10.41
N GLN A 165 -9.93 -13.08 9.13
CA GLN A 165 -9.74 -14.06 8.06
C GLN A 165 -9.14 -13.44 6.80
N ASN A 166 -8.38 -14.24 6.03
CA ASN A 166 -7.78 -13.81 4.79
C ASN A 166 -8.82 -13.76 3.66
N ALA A 167 -8.76 -12.68 2.88
CA ALA A 167 -9.48 -12.53 1.61
C ALA A 167 -8.54 -12.29 0.42
N ASP A 168 -7.23 -12.43 0.61
CA ASP A 168 -6.21 -12.48 -0.44
C ASP A 168 -6.22 -11.26 -1.40
N TRP A 169 -6.53 -10.06 -0.90
CA TRP A 169 -6.72 -8.82 -1.65
C TRP A 169 -7.94 -8.82 -2.60
N ASP A 170 -8.80 -9.84 -2.49
CA ASP A 170 -9.93 -10.07 -3.39
C ASP A 170 -11.22 -9.43 -2.86
N ARG A 171 -11.87 -8.62 -3.72
CA ARG A 171 -13.11 -7.90 -3.41
C ARG A 171 -14.27 -8.84 -3.14
N GLN A 172 -14.43 -9.89 -3.96
CA GLN A 172 -15.55 -10.82 -3.82
C GLN A 172 -15.41 -11.68 -2.56
N LYS A 173 -14.20 -12.19 -2.29
CA LYS A 173 -13.94 -12.96 -1.07
C LYS A 173 -14.22 -12.14 0.18
N SER A 174 -13.83 -10.86 0.20
CA SER A 174 -14.08 -9.98 1.35
C SER A 174 -15.56 -9.68 1.54
N LYS A 175 -16.32 -9.52 0.44
CA LYS A 175 -17.77 -9.40 0.48
C LYS A 175 -18.41 -10.66 1.09
N ASP A 176 -18.04 -11.85 0.64
CA ASP A 176 -18.59 -13.12 1.11
C ASP A 176 -18.29 -13.35 2.61
N LEU A 177 -17.09 -12.94 3.07
CA LEU A 177 -16.74 -12.95 4.50
C LEU A 177 -17.63 -12.00 5.30
N ALA A 178 -17.81 -10.77 4.83
CA ALA A 178 -18.65 -9.79 5.49
C ALA A 178 -20.12 -10.24 5.55
N ASP A 179 -20.67 -10.77 4.46
CA ASP A 179 -22.02 -11.37 4.42
C ASP A 179 -22.20 -12.48 5.48
N THR A 180 -21.16 -13.25 5.73
CA THR A 180 -21.14 -14.30 6.77
C THR A 180 -21.08 -13.70 8.17
N TRP A 181 -20.15 -12.77 8.43
CA TRP A 181 -19.94 -12.17 9.74
C TRP A 181 -21.11 -11.31 10.19
N LEU A 182 -21.76 -10.58 9.27
CA LEU A 182 -22.94 -9.78 9.56
C LEU A 182 -24.13 -10.63 10.05
N LYS A 183 -24.19 -11.91 9.69
CA LYS A 183 -25.17 -12.87 10.21
C LYS A 183 -24.71 -13.51 11.53
N GLN A 184 -23.42 -13.85 11.63
CA GLN A 184 -22.84 -14.54 12.78
C GLN A 184 -22.70 -13.62 13.99
N TYR A 185 -22.40 -12.34 13.77
CA TYR A 185 -22.20 -11.33 14.80
C TYR A 185 -23.21 -10.18 14.60
N PRO A 186 -24.44 -10.32 15.15
CA PRO A 186 -25.47 -9.30 14.94
C PRO A 186 -25.13 -7.94 15.54
N ASP A 187 -24.23 -7.91 16.51
CA ASP A 187 -23.72 -6.77 17.25
C ASP A 187 -22.30 -6.32 16.81
N LEU A 188 -21.86 -6.73 15.63
CA LEU A 188 -20.64 -6.23 15.00
C LEU A 188 -20.76 -4.71 14.75
N ASN A 189 -19.72 -3.94 15.04
CA ASN A 189 -19.73 -2.49 14.95
C ASN A 189 -18.78 -1.95 13.85
N ALA A 190 -17.65 -2.64 13.59
CA ALA A 190 -16.71 -2.19 12.57
C ALA A 190 -15.99 -3.36 11.90
N ILE A 191 -15.51 -3.11 10.67
CA ILE A 191 -14.66 -4.03 9.92
C ILE A 191 -13.45 -3.25 9.40
N PHE A 192 -12.25 -3.68 9.83
CA PHE A 192 -10.99 -3.22 9.26
C PHE A 192 -10.56 -4.13 8.11
N CYS A 193 -10.23 -3.56 6.97
CA CYS A 193 -9.72 -4.28 5.81
C CYS A 193 -8.28 -3.86 5.52
N ASN A 194 -7.42 -4.83 5.29
CA ASN A 194 -6.00 -4.54 5.02
C ASN A 194 -5.77 -3.75 3.71
N ASN A 195 -6.76 -3.66 2.81
CA ASN A 195 -6.74 -2.72 1.69
C ASN A 195 -8.14 -2.27 1.24
N ASP A 196 -8.18 -1.23 0.41
CA ASP A 196 -9.42 -0.62 -0.08
C ASP A 196 -10.20 -1.53 -1.03
N THR A 197 -9.53 -2.32 -1.85
CA THR A 197 -10.20 -3.28 -2.75
C THR A 197 -11.09 -4.24 -1.96
N MET A 198 -10.59 -4.75 -0.83
CA MET A 198 -11.36 -5.59 0.09
C MET A 198 -12.41 -4.78 0.86
N ALA A 199 -12.07 -3.56 1.31
CA ALA A 199 -13.01 -2.69 2.01
C ALA A 199 -14.24 -2.37 1.15
N LEU A 200 -14.07 -2.11 -0.13
CA LEU A 200 -15.17 -1.89 -1.07
C LEU A 200 -16.07 -3.13 -1.23
N GLY A 201 -15.51 -4.34 -1.17
CA GLY A 201 -16.31 -5.57 -1.10
C GLY A 201 -17.14 -5.67 0.18
N VAL A 202 -16.55 -5.31 1.33
CA VAL A 202 -17.25 -5.25 2.62
C VAL A 202 -18.36 -4.20 2.60
N VAL A 203 -18.11 -3.02 2.04
CA VAL A 203 -19.13 -1.97 1.85
C VAL A 203 -20.36 -2.50 1.10
N GLU A 204 -20.18 -3.30 0.04
CA GLU A 204 -21.29 -3.91 -0.70
C GLU A 204 -22.13 -4.84 0.19
N ALA A 205 -21.50 -5.63 1.05
CA ALA A 205 -22.19 -6.51 2.00
C ALA A 205 -22.94 -5.71 3.07
N VAL A 206 -22.28 -4.68 3.64
CA VAL A 206 -22.90 -3.80 4.67
C VAL A 206 -24.13 -3.10 4.11
N LYS A 207 -24.02 -2.49 2.93
CA LYS A 207 -25.18 -1.85 2.25
C LYS A 207 -26.34 -2.85 2.04
N SER A 208 -26.03 -4.05 1.58
CA SER A 208 -27.04 -5.09 1.33
C SER A 208 -27.72 -5.57 2.60
N SER A 209 -27.03 -5.53 3.74
CA SER A 209 -27.56 -5.95 5.04
C SER A 209 -28.45 -4.92 5.71
N GLY A 210 -28.35 -3.64 5.31
CA GLY A 210 -29.01 -2.51 5.96
C GLY A 210 -28.52 -2.21 7.38
N LYS A 211 -27.37 -2.76 7.78
CA LYS A 211 -26.76 -2.50 9.10
C LYS A 211 -25.87 -1.26 9.04
N ASP A 212 -25.70 -0.62 10.18
CA ASP A 212 -24.77 0.49 10.38
C ASP A 212 -23.46 -0.08 10.96
N ILE A 213 -22.46 -0.28 10.09
CA ILE A 213 -21.16 -0.89 10.40
C ILE A 213 -20.07 -0.02 9.81
N LEU A 214 -19.16 0.44 10.64
CA LEU A 214 -17.98 1.20 10.17
C LEU A 214 -17.06 0.31 9.34
N VAL A 215 -16.63 0.81 8.19
CA VAL A 215 -15.69 0.10 7.31
C VAL A 215 -14.48 0.99 7.06
N VAL A 216 -13.29 0.46 7.34
CA VAL A 216 -12.02 1.16 7.13
C VAL A 216 -11.10 0.34 6.25
N GLY A 217 -10.56 0.98 5.21
CA GLY A 217 -9.57 0.42 4.28
C GLY A 217 -8.16 0.95 4.49
N VAL A 218 -7.29 0.57 3.60
CA VAL A 218 -5.91 1.10 3.45
C VAL A 218 -5.59 1.13 1.97
N ASP A 219 -4.88 2.09 1.52
CA ASP A 219 -4.21 2.34 0.23
C ASP A 219 -4.47 3.75 -0.30
N GLY A 220 -5.70 4.29 -0.14
CA GLY A 220 -6.09 5.59 -0.67
C GLY A 220 -6.38 5.55 -2.17
N ILE A 221 -7.03 4.50 -2.68
CA ILE A 221 -7.40 4.44 -4.10
C ILE A 221 -8.56 5.38 -4.43
N GLY A 222 -8.65 5.84 -5.68
CA GLY A 222 -9.70 6.78 -6.12
C GLY A 222 -11.11 6.27 -5.87
N GLU A 223 -11.37 4.96 -6.09
CA GLU A 223 -12.67 4.36 -5.82
C GLU A 223 -13.05 4.41 -4.32
N ALA A 224 -12.05 4.32 -3.41
CA ALA A 224 -12.26 4.48 -1.97
C ALA A 224 -12.61 5.93 -1.62
N TYR A 225 -11.89 6.90 -2.18
CA TYR A 225 -12.22 8.32 -2.02
C TYR A 225 -13.65 8.63 -2.48
N ASP A 226 -14.06 8.12 -3.63
CA ASP A 226 -15.42 8.29 -4.13
C ASP A 226 -16.46 7.61 -3.24
N SER A 227 -16.13 6.45 -2.66
CA SER A 227 -16.99 5.75 -1.71
C SER A 227 -17.14 6.52 -0.39
N ILE A 228 -16.07 7.16 0.11
CA ILE A 228 -16.11 8.04 1.29
C ILE A 228 -17.00 9.26 1.03
N ARG A 229 -16.84 9.91 -0.14
CA ARG A 229 -17.69 11.06 -0.53
C ARG A 229 -19.18 10.71 -0.59
N ARG A 230 -19.52 9.46 -0.93
CA ARG A 230 -20.90 8.96 -0.92
C ARG A 230 -21.40 8.51 0.46
N GLY A 231 -20.54 8.54 1.49
CA GLY A 231 -20.87 8.05 2.83
C GLY A 231 -21.07 6.53 2.88
N GLU A 232 -20.34 5.78 2.07
CA GLU A 232 -20.44 4.31 1.98
C GLU A 232 -19.24 3.61 2.64
N LEU A 233 -18.03 4.06 2.36
CA LEU A 233 -16.81 3.73 3.10
C LEU A 233 -16.56 4.84 4.12
N ASP A 234 -16.22 4.52 5.35
CA ASP A 234 -16.06 5.51 6.42
C ASP A 234 -14.68 6.17 6.40
N ALA A 235 -13.63 5.36 6.18
CA ALA A 235 -12.27 5.89 6.10
C ALA A 235 -11.32 4.95 5.33
N THR A 236 -10.20 5.51 4.87
CA THR A 236 -9.03 4.77 4.39
C THR A 236 -7.75 5.37 4.95
N ILE A 237 -6.71 4.56 5.09
CA ILE A 237 -5.36 5.05 5.36
C ILE A 237 -4.64 5.18 4.02
N ASP A 238 -4.56 6.40 3.49
CA ASP A 238 -3.80 6.64 2.26
C ASP A 238 -2.30 6.59 2.53
N SER A 239 -1.59 5.81 1.76
CA SER A 239 -0.13 5.75 1.74
C SER A 239 0.48 6.47 0.54
N PHE A 240 -0.30 7.26 -0.16
CA PHE A 240 0.06 8.19 -1.23
C PHE A 240 0.95 7.57 -2.31
N PRO A 241 0.47 6.54 -3.06
CA PRO A 241 1.28 5.82 -4.04
C PRO A 241 1.86 6.72 -5.14
N PHE A 242 1.11 7.73 -5.57
CA PHE A 242 1.57 8.70 -6.57
C PHE A 242 2.81 9.48 -6.12
N TYR A 243 2.83 9.96 -4.89
CA TYR A 243 3.97 10.71 -4.32
C TYR A 243 5.10 9.78 -3.91
N LYS A 244 4.79 8.59 -3.42
CA LYS A 244 5.76 7.55 -3.11
C LYS A 244 6.63 7.17 -4.31
N ALA A 245 6.01 7.03 -5.49
CA ALA A 245 6.74 6.76 -6.72
C ALA A 245 7.74 7.86 -7.06
N GLN A 246 7.36 9.12 -6.87
CA GLN A 246 8.25 10.26 -7.09
C GLN A 246 9.43 10.24 -6.11
N ILE A 247 9.17 9.97 -4.82
CA ILE A 247 10.22 9.82 -3.80
C ILE A 247 11.17 8.67 -4.18
N ALA A 248 10.65 7.51 -4.57
CA ALA A 248 11.48 6.37 -4.95
C ALA A 248 12.31 6.64 -6.21
N GLY A 249 11.74 7.34 -7.19
CA GLY A 249 12.45 7.82 -8.37
C GLY A 249 13.61 8.74 -8.01
N GLU A 250 13.40 9.71 -7.14
CA GLU A 250 14.42 10.64 -6.66
C GLU A 250 15.54 9.92 -5.88
N VAL A 251 15.19 8.98 -5.00
CA VAL A 251 16.18 8.18 -4.26
C VAL A 251 17.07 7.39 -5.24
N MET A 252 16.47 6.78 -6.28
CA MET A 252 17.22 6.07 -7.30
C MET A 252 18.11 7.02 -8.11
N LEU A 253 17.62 8.19 -8.49
CA LEU A 253 18.41 9.17 -9.25
C LEU A 253 19.64 9.63 -8.45
N ARG A 254 19.47 9.93 -7.16
CA ARG A 254 20.58 10.27 -6.24
C ARG A 254 21.59 9.14 -6.12
N ARG A 255 21.10 7.90 -5.99
CA ARG A 255 21.97 6.70 -5.94
C ARG A 255 22.79 6.53 -7.21
N LEU A 256 22.18 6.74 -8.37
CA LEU A 256 22.87 6.70 -9.67
C LEU A 256 23.88 7.84 -9.84
N GLY A 257 23.59 9.01 -9.26
CA GLY A 257 24.52 10.16 -9.19
C GLY A 257 25.66 9.99 -8.18
N GLY A 258 25.77 8.83 -7.52
CA GLY A 258 26.83 8.56 -6.54
C GLY A 258 26.63 9.20 -5.18
N GLN A 259 25.44 9.75 -4.90
CA GLN A 259 25.12 10.32 -3.58
C GLN A 259 24.82 9.20 -2.58
N GLU A 260 25.10 9.46 -1.31
CA GLU A 260 24.64 8.60 -0.22
C GLU A 260 23.12 8.71 -0.06
N ILE A 261 22.48 7.55 0.07
CA ILE A 261 21.03 7.45 0.29
C ILE A 261 20.74 6.75 1.63
N PRO A 262 19.64 7.09 2.31
CA PRO A 262 19.27 6.43 3.55
C PRO A 262 18.94 4.95 3.30
N ARG A 263 19.26 4.08 4.25
CA ARG A 263 18.91 2.65 4.18
C ARG A 263 17.39 2.44 4.19
N VAL A 264 16.65 3.29 4.89
CA VAL A 264 15.19 3.31 4.98
C VAL A 264 14.71 4.76 4.86
N LEU A 265 13.75 4.99 3.99
CA LEU A 265 13.04 6.25 3.86
C LEU A 265 11.54 5.98 4.01
N TRP A 266 10.98 6.45 5.12
CA TRP A 266 9.54 6.34 5.35
C TRP A 266 8.80 7.38 4.53
N THR A 267 7.77 6.93 3.82
CA THR A 267 6.90 7.80 3.03
C THR A 267 5.69 8.26 3.85
N PRO A 268 5.08 9.40 3.51
CA PRO A 268 3.87 9.87 4.17
C PRO A 268 2.74 8.85 4.12
N GLN A 269 1.90 8.91 5.14
CA GLN A 269 0.62 8.22 5.22
C GLN A 269 -0.34 9.02 6.09
N ALA A 270 -1.63 8.98 5.81
CA ALA A 270 -2.63 9.70 6.56
C ALA A 270 -3.98 8.97 6.54
N LEU A 271 -4.76 9.17 7.59
CA LEU A 271 -6.16 8.80 7.60
C LEU A 271 -6.97 9.78 6.77
N ILE A 272 -7.81 9.25 5.89
CA ILE A 272 -8.75 9.99 5.06
C ILE A 272 -10.17 9.54 5.40
N ASP A 273 -11.01 10.48 5.76
CA ASP A 273 -12.44 10.28 6.05
C ASP A 273 -13.27 11.44 5.46
N SER A 274 -14.54 11.52 5.83
CA SER A 274 -15.45 12.57 5.33
C SER A 274 -15.02 14.01 5.67
N GLU A 275 -14.13 14.21 6.66
CA GLU A 275 -13.70 15.56 7.09
C GLU A 275 -12.56 16.10 6.22
N ASN A 276 -11.83 15.22 5.53
CA ASN A 276 -10.64 15.62 4.77
C ASN A 276 -10.53 15.04 3.35
N VAL A 277 -11.47 14.20 2.92
CA VAL A 277 -11.46 13.53 1.61
C VAL A 277 -11.39 14.49 0.40
N ASP A 278 -11.81 15.74 0.58
CA ASP A 278 -11.77 16.77 -0.47
C ASP A 278 -10.55 17.70 -0.38
N LYS A 279 -9.68 17.50 0.63
CA LYS A 279 -8.43 18.26 0.72
C LYS A 279 -7.41 17.73 -0.29
N PRO A 280 -6.64 18.60 -0.95
CA PRO A 280 -5.54 18.17 -1.80
C PRO A 280 -4.54 17.30 -1.02
N ALA A 281 -4.07 16.22 -1.63
CA ALA A 281 -3.08 15.33 -1.00
C ALA A 281 -1.82 16.09 -0.59
N GLU A 282 -1.38 17.06 -1.41
CA GLU A 282 -0.22 17.92 -1.12
C GLU A 282 -0.37 18.70 0.18
N GLU A 283 -1.59 19.15 0.49
CA GLU A 283 -1.87 19.85 1.75
C GLU A 283 -1.78 18.88 2.94
N ILE A 284 -2.36 17.68 2.79
CA ILE A 284 -2.39 16.66 3.84
C ILE A 284 -0.99 16.21 4.23
N ILE A 285 -0.12 15.99 3.24
CA ILE A 285 1.25 15.47 3.47
C ILE A 285 2.32 16.56 3.54
N GLY A 286 1.95 17.83 3.36
CA GLY A 286 2.93 18.93 3.28
C GLY A 286 3.91 18.73 2.13
N TRP A 287 3.43 18.34 0.95
CA TRP A 287 4.25 17.98 -0.19
C TRP A 287 5.10 19.15 -0.70
N THR A 288 6.35 18.86 -0.96
CA THR A 288 7.24 19.73 -1.72
C THR A 288 7.89 18.89 -2.81
N ASP A 289 7.91 19.42 -4.04
CA ASP A 289 8.55 18.71 -5.15
C ASP A 289 10.02 18.39 -4.84
N PRO A 290 10.49 17.19 -5.24
CA PRO A 290 11.89 16.80 -5.08
C PRO A 290 12.84 17.80 -5.77
N VAL A 291 13.97 18.07 -5.14
CA VAL A 291 15.07 18.81 -5.78
C VAL A 291 15.85 17.81 -6.62
N TYR A 292 15.63 17.82 -7.92
CA TYR A 292 16.28 16.88 -8.84
C TYR A 292 17.79 17.04 -8.84
N ALA A 293 18.52 15.93 -8.65
CA ALA A 293 19.97 15.93 -8.78
C ALA A 293 20.36 16.23 -10.24
N LYS A 294 21.20 17.26 -10.43
CA LYS A 294 21.78 17.60 -11.73
C LYS A 294 23.01 16.78 -12.00
#